data_1a9bf2ffc89030bf1bd36b5cc3e5b1d6
#
_entry.id   1a9bf2ffc89030bf1bd36b5cc3e5b1d6
#
_cell.length_a   1.000
_cell.length_b   1.000
_cell.length_c   1.000
_cell.angle_alpha   90.00
_cell.angle_beta   90.00
_cell.angle_gamma   90.00
#
_symmetry.space_group_name_H-M   'P 1'
#
loop_
_entity.id
_entity.type
_entity.pdbx_description
1 polymer ?
#
loop_
_entity_poly.entity_id
_entity_poly.type
_entity_poly.pdbx_seq_one_letter_code
_entity_poly.pdbx_strand_id
1 'polypeptide(L)'
;YGLSWSFESQVSSPRYAAFFSDPLELSASLLLFTSLLIYNFWNNKKNMNYFLLLLVAIAFILSFSRGAIVACILIILFGFLLNKQYKILILIFTTFFFSTLSLIYFGSEEIRYLIIDTLKFENTSSLGHLIEWIEGILSIFENPLGIGLAMSGNASGVDQAIKVGGENQFLIFGVQMGFLSIILYTLILFFIITRSYKVYLKNLNFVKEISFIVCCTKLGLLLPLLTANAELYLFVSLTTWFFAGYIESRYTELKFEKNKSLY
;
A
#
# COMPACT_ATOMS: atom_id res chain seq x y z
N TYR A 1 15.35 25.71 -2.78
CA TYR A 1 14.53 24.57 -2.36
C TYR A 1 15.37 23.74 -1.38
N GLY A 2 15.17 23.95 -0.07
CA GLY A 2 15.77 23.10 0.95
C GLY A 2 15.04 21.76 1.02
N LEU A 3 15.78 20.65 1.02
CA LEU A 3 15.22 19.33 1.34
C LEU A 3 14.71 19.38 2.78
N SER A 4 13.39 19.34 2.95
CA SER A 4 12.80 19.24 4.27
C SER A 4 12.83 17.77 4.70
N TRP A 5 13.66 17.46 5.70
CA TRP A 5 13.79 16.11 6.27
C TRP A 5 12.63 15.76 7.20
N SER A 6 11.92 16.78 7.65
CA SER A 6 10.79 16.67 8.57
C SER A 6 9.63 17.54 8.11
N PHE A 7 8.43 17.03 8.28
CA PHE A 7 7.17 17.68 7.93
C PHE A 7 6.37 17.88 9.21
N GLU A 8 5.67 19.01 9.29
CA GLU A 8 4.73 19.25 10.38
C GLU A 8 3.62 18.19 10.31
N SER A 9 3.23 17.66 11.46
CA SER A 9 2.09 16.77 11.60
C SER A 9 1.02 17.43 12.45
N GLN A 10 -0.22 16.96 12.32
CA GLN A 10 -1.31 17.38 13.21
C GLN A 10 -1.08 16.93 14.66
N VAL A 11 -0.17 16.00 14.87
CA VAL A 11 0.34 15.58 16.18
C VAL A 11 1.66 16.31 16.40
N SER A 12 1.96 16.73 17.62
CA SER A 12 3.13 17.55 18.00
C SER A 12 4.51 16.99 17.64
N SER A 13 4.59 15.86 16.96
CA SER A 13 5.81 15.20 16.52
C SER A 13 6.05 15.38 15.02
N PRO A 14 7.28 15.71 14.57
CA PRO A 14 7.60 15.84 13.17
C PRO A 14 7.51 14.47 12.45
N ARG A 15 7.08 14.49 11.17
CA ARG A 15 7.12 13.34 10.28
C ARG A 15 8.42 13.37 9.48
N TYR A 16 9.06 12.22 9.32
CA TYR A 16 10.35 12.12 8.63
C TYR A 16 10.19 11.46 7.26
N ALA A 17 10.83 12.04 6.25
CA ALA A 17 10.86 11.55 4.88
C ALA A 17 12.21 10.94 4.46
N ALA A 18 13.27 11.12 5.27
CA ALA A 18 14.63 10.73 4.93
C ALA A 18 15.07 11.30 3.57
N PHE A 19 15.37 10.46 2.58
CA PHE A 19 15.80 10.86 1.23
C PHE A 19 14.65 11.00 0.22
N PHE A 20 13.42 10.76 0.66
CA PHE A 20 12.24 10.80 -0.19
C PHE A 20 11.60 12.19 -0.18
N SER A 21 10.74 12.47 -1.15
CA SER A 21 10.09 13.77 -1.29
C SER A 21 9.12 14.07 -0.14
N ASP A 22 8.51 13.03 0.41
CA ASP A 22 7.60 13.12 1.55
C ASP A 22 7.55 11.81 2.39
N PRO A 23 6.97 11.84 3.60
CA PRO A 23 6.85 10.66 4.47
C PRO A 23 5.97 9.54 3.88
N LEU A 24 5.04 9.85 3.00
CA LEU A 24 4.19 8.85 2.34
C LEU A 24 5.01 8.07 1.31
N GLU A 25 5.85 8.76 0.53
CA GLU A 25 6.76 8.11 -0.42
C GLU A 25 7.73 7.16 0.29
N LEU A 26 8.36 7.62 1.39
CA LEU A 26 9.20 6.75 2.22
C LEU A 26 8.45 5.48 2.64
N SER A 27 7.29 5.65 3.26
CA SER A 27 6.54 4.54 3.83
C SER A 27 5.98 3.58 2.76
N ALA A 28 5.47 4.09 1.64
CA ALA A 28 5.02 3.27 0.52
C ALA A 28 6.17 2.47 -0.11
N SER A 29 7.35 3.08 -0.23
CA SER A 29 8.57 2.42 -0.73
C SER A 29 9.04 1.30 0.19
N LEU A 30 8.90 1.46 1.51
CA LEU A 30 9.26 0.43 2.49
C LEU A 30 8.39 -0.83 2.40
N LEU A 31 7.20 -0.79 1.81
CA LEU A 31 6.35 -1.97 1.64
C LEU A 31 7.01 -3.07 0.79
N LEU A 32 7.77 -2.68 -0.23
CA LEU A 32 8.53 -3.63 -1.05
C LEU A 32 9.63 -4.31 -0.22
N PHE A 33 10.40 -3.53 0.54
CA PHE A 33 11.42 -4.07 1.42
C PHE A 33 10.83 -4.95 2.53
N THR A 34 9.68 -4.56 3.08
CA THR A 34 8.94 -5.38 4.06
C THR A 34 8.61 -6.75 3.48
N SER A 35 8.07 -6.79 2.27
CA SER A 35 7.74 -8.05 1.59
C SER A 35 8.96 -8.95 1.38
N LEU A 36 10.09 -8.36 0.97
CA LEU A 36 11.37 -9.05 0.82
C LEU A 36 11.87 -9.63 2.16
N LEU A 37 11.87 -8.82 3.21
CA LEU A 37 12.36 -9.22 4.53
C LEU A 37 11.48 -10.31 5.15
N ILE A 38 10.16 -10.26 4.96
CA ILE A 38 9.24 -11.30 5.40
C ILE A 38 9.53 -12.61 4.66
N TYR A 39 9.75 -12.58 3.35
CA TYR A 39 10.13 -13.77 2.60
C TYR A 39 11.44 -14.37 3.14
N ASN A 40 12.44 -13.54 3.36
CA ASN A 40 13.73 -13.96 3.89
C ASN A 40 13.66 -14.45 5.35
N PHE A 41 12.75 -13.94 6.14
CA PHE A 41 12.52 -14.38 7.52
C PHE A 41 12.21 -15.88 7.60
N TRP A 42 11.43 -16.41 6.65
CA TRP A 42 11.12 -17.83 6.64
C TRP A 42 12.15 -18.69 5.94
N ASN A 43 12.73 -18.20 4.87
CA ASN A 43 13.63 -19.01 4.03
C ASN A 43 15.10 -18.88 4.44
N ASN A 44 15.47 -17.79 5.08
CA ASN A 44 16.86 -17.47 5.41
C ASN A 44 16.97 -16.79 6.77
N LYS A 45 16.96 -17.58 7.85
CA LYS A 45 16.98 -17.12 9.24
C LYS A 45 18.32 -16.50 9.65
N LYS A 46 18.76 -15.43 8.98
CA LYS A 46 19.96 -14.68 9.35
C LYS A 46 19.60 -13.58 10.34
N ASN A 47 20.46 -13.36 11.34
CA ASN A 47 20.29 -12.27 12.32
C ASN A 47 20.16 -10.89 11.66
N MET A 48 20.80 -10.69 10.50
CA MET A 48 20.68 -9.48 9.71
C MET A 48 19.23 -9.17 9.30
N ASN A 49 18.42 -10.18 8.99
CA ASN A 49 17.02 -9.96 8.59
C ASN A 49 16.19 -9.40 9.75
N TYR A 50 16.44 -9.84 10.97
CA TYR A 50 15.76 -9.30 12.17
C TYR A 50 16.14 -7.84 12.42
N PHE A 51 17.44 -7.52 12.27
CA PHE A 51 17.93 -6.16 12.40
C PHE A 51 17.30 -5.23 11.34
N LEU A 52 17.26 -5.66 10.08
CA LEU A 52 16.64 -4.89 9.00
C LEU A 52 15.12 -4.72 9.20
N LEU A 53 14.41 -5.74 9.69
CA LEU A 53 12.98 -5.62 10.03
C LEU A 53 12.76 -4.58 11.14
N LEU A 54 13.62 -4.56 12.14
CA LEU A 54 13.56 -3.54 13.20
C LEU A 54 13.77 -2.13 12.65
N LEU A 55 14.77 -1.93 11.77
CA LEU A 55 15.00 -0.64 11.12
C LEU A 55 13.80 -0.18 10.28
N VAL A 56 13.20 -1.10 9.51
CA VAL A 56 12.00 -0.81 8.71
C VAL A 56 10.82 -0.46 9.63
N ALA A 57 10.63 -1.17 10.73
CA ALA A 57 9.58 -0.85 11.71
C ALA A 57 9.76 0.55 12.32
N ILE A 58 10.99 0.92 12.69
CA ILE A 58 11.33 2.26 13.18
C ILE A 58 11.01 3.31 12.11
N ALA A 59 11.39 3.08 10.85
CA ALA A 59 11.13 4.01 9.75
C ALA A 59 9.63 4.20 9.51
N PHE A 60 8.79 3.13 9.60
CA PHE A 60 7.34 3.26 9.54
C PHE A 60 6.78 4.13 10.67
N ILE A 61 7.26 3.93 11.91
CA ILE A 61 6.83 4.72 13.05
C ILE A 61 7.20 6.20 12.82
N LEU A 62 8.43 6.49 12.40
CA LEU A 62 8.92 7.85 12.17
C LEU A 62 8.23 8.55 10.99
N SER A 63 7.71 7.80 10.02
CA SER A 63 6.95 8.39 8.91
C SER A 63 5.55 8.86 9.31
N PHE A 64 5.01 8.36 10.43
CA PHE A 64 3.63 8.62 10.89
C PHE A 64 2.56 8.43 9.80
N SER A 65 2.82 7.54 8.84
CA SER A 65 1.87 7.22 7.78
C SER A 65 0.94 6.08 8.22
N ARG A 66 -0.25 6.43 8.69
CA ARG A 66 -1.24 5.46 9.21
C ARG A 66 -1.61 4.40 8.15
N GLY A 67 -1.89 4.83 6.92
CA GLY A 67 -2.23 3.94 5.82
C GLY A 67 -1.11 2.95 5.49
N ALA A 68 0.14 3.39 5.49
CA ALA A 68 1.29 2.51 5.23
C ALA A 68 1.59 1.55 6.39
N ILE A 69 1.37 1.97 7.65
CA ILE A 69 1.49 1.06 8.81
C ILE A 69 0.46 -0.07 8.71
N VAL A 70 -0.79 0.25 8.40
CA VAL A 70 -1.83 -0.77 8.20
C VAL A 70 -1.49 -1.66 7.00
N ALA A 71 -0.99 -1.08 5.90
CA ALA A 71 -0.51 -1.84 4.75
C ALA A 71 0.64 -2.81 5.11
N CYS A 72 1.59 -2.37 5.92
CA CYS A 72 2.66 -3.21 6.44
C CYS A 72 2.11 -4.40 7.25
N ILE A 73 1.16 -4.15 8.14
CA ILE A 73 0.47 -5.20 8.91
C ILE A 73 -0.22 -6.19 7.97
N LEU A 74 -0.93 -5.71 6.94
CA LEU A 74 -1.57 -6.58 5.94
C LEU A 74 -0.56 -7.44 5.17
N ILE A 75 0.58 -6.89 4.79
CA ILE A 75 1.67 -7.65 4.14
C ILE A 75 2.16 -8.76 5.06
N ILE A 76 2.37 -8.45 6.35
CA ILE A 76 2.79 -9.44 7.35
C ILE A 76 1.74 -10.55 7.46
N LEU A 77 0.48 -10.20 7.69
CA LEU A 77 -0.62 -11.15 7.82
C LEU A 77 -0.77 -12.03 6.57
N PHE A 78 -0.74 -11.41 5.39
CA PHE A 78 -0.84 -12.13 4.12
C PHE A 78 0.37 -13.03 3.88
N GLY A 79 1.58 -12.60 4.24
CA GLY A 79 2.78 -13.41 4.21
C GLY A 79 2.67 -14.65 5.08
N PHE A 80 2.15 -14.53 6.32
CA PHE A 80 1.87 -15.68 7.18
C PHE A 80 0.80 -16.60 6.59
N LEU A 81 -0.23 -16.05 5.95
CA LEU A 81 -1.26 -16.82 5.27
C LEU A 81 -0.66 -17.65 4.12
N LEU A 82 0.16 -17.05 3.26
CA LEU A 82 0.82 -17.72 2.13
C LEU A 82 1.73 -18.87 2.58
N ASN A 83 2.39 -18.70 3.70
CA ASN A 83 3.26 -19.73 4.30
C ASN A 83 2.49 -20.73 5.20
N LYS A 84 1.14 -20.66 5.22
CA LYS A 84 0.26 -21.55 5.99
C LYS A 84 0.54 -21.54 7.51
N GLN A 85 1.05 -20.43 8.03
CA GLN A 85 1.38 -20.24 9.45
C GLN A 85 0.17 -19.76 10.26
N TYR A 86 -0.95 -20.45 10.16
CA TYR A 86 -2.24 -20.06 10.75
C TYR A 86 -2.17 -19.88 12.28
N LYS A 87 -1.36 -20.69 12.98
CA LYS A 87 -1.21 -20.57 14.44
C LYS A 87 -0.62 -19.21 14.85
N ILE A 88 0.42 -18.75 14.13
CA ILE A 88 1.05 -17.46 14.39
C ILE A 88 0.09 -16.33 14.02
N LEU A 89 -0.66 -16.49 12.94
CA LEU A 89 -1.65 -15.51 12.49
C LEU A 89 -2.76 -15.33 13.56
N ILE A 90 -3.31 -16.43 14.10
CA ILE A 90 -4.28 -16.38 15.19
C ILE A 90 -3.65 -15.72 16.43
N LEU A 91 -2.41 -16.05 16.79
CA LEU A 91 -1.71 -15.44 17.92
C LEU A 91 -1.57 -13.92 17.73
N ILE A 92 -1.17 -13.45 16.54
CA ILE A 92 -1.06 -12.01 16.24
C ILE A 92 -2.42 -11.33 16.38
N PHE A 93 -3.48 -11.91 15.81
CA PHE A 93 -4.83 -11.35 15.91
C PHE A 93 -5.32 -11.29 17.36
N THR A 94 -5.16 -12.36 18.12
CA THR A 94 -5.59 -12.39 19.52
C THR A 94 -4.80 -11.40 20.36
N THR A 95 -3.48 -11.33 20.20
CA THR A 95 -2.63 -10.37 20.91
C THR A 95 -3.02 -8.94 20.57
N PHE A 96 -3.21 -8.63 19.28
CA PHE A 96 -3.64 -7.31 18.84
C PHE A 96 -5.01 -6.93 19.40
N PHE A 97 -5.97 -7.83 19.35
CA PHE A 97 -7.31 -7.63 19.90
C PHE A 97 -7.30 -7.36 21.41
N PHE A 98 -6.61 -8.18 22.17
CA PHE A 98 -6.51 -7.98 23.63
C PHE A 98 -5.69 -6.73 23.99
N SER A 99 -4.65 -6.41 23.22
CA SER A 99 -3.88 -5.18 23.37
C SER A 99 -4.75 -3.94 23.14
N THR A 100 -5.55 -3.92 22.06
CA THR A 100 -6.45 -2.82 21.76
C THR A 100 -7.53 -2.68 22.84
N LEU A 101 -8.12 -3.79 23.30
CA LEU A 101 -9.07 -3.77 24.42
C LEU A 101 -8.42 -3.22 25.69
N SER A 102 -7.21 -3.66 26.02
CA SER A 102 -6.47 -3.17 27.18
C SER A 102 -6.21 -1.66 27.09
N LEU A 103 -5.84 -1.14 25.94
CA LEU A 103 -5.65 0.30 25.72
C LEU A 103 -6.95 1.10 25.84
N ILE A 104 -8.09 0.54 25.43
CA ILE A 104 -9.39 1.21 25.59
C ILE A 104 -9.83 1.25 27.05
N TYR A 105 -9.58 0.19 27.82
CA TYR A 105 -10.05 0.10 29.20
C TYR A 105 -9.08 0.71 30.21
N PHE A 106 -7.78 0.58 30.00
CA PHE A 106 -6.72 0.98 30.96
C PHE A 106 -5.81 2.09 30.44
N GLY A 107 -5.94 2.49 29.16
CA GLY A 107 -5.16 3.57 28.59
C GLY A 107 -5.57 4.96 29.11
N SER A 108 -4.73 5.95 28.89
CA SER A 108 -5.08 7.35 29.18
C SER A 108 -6.28 7.78 28.33
N GLU A 109 -7.01 8.81 28.79
CA GLU A 109 -8.15 9.36 28.06
C GLU A 109 -7.75 9.79 26.63
N GLU A 110 -6.55 10.34 26.46
CA GLU A 110 -6.02 10.73 25.16
C GLU A 110 -5.89 9.54 24.19
N ILE A 111 -5.33 8.41 24.65
CA ILE A 111 -5.18 7.20 23.83
C ILE A 111 -6.55 6.61 23.49
N ARG A 112 -7.46 6.60 24.45
CA ARG A 112 -8.83 6.12 24.24
C ARG A 112 -9.57 6.97 23.23
N TYR A 113 -9.48 8.32 23.33
CA TYR A 113 -10.05 9.23 22.36
C TYR A 113 -9.45 9.02 20.97
N LEU A 114 -8.14 8.90 20.86
CA LEU A 114 -7.46 8.69 19.59
C LEU A 114 -7.90 7.41 18.88
N ILE A 115 -8.09 6.31 19.64
CA ILE A 115 -8.59 5.05 19.09
C ILE A 115 -10.06 5.20 18.65
N ILE A 116 -10.91 5.79 19.49
CA ILE A 116 -12.35 5.96 19.21
C ILE A 116 -12.58 6.89 18.02
N ASP A 117 -11.91 8.05 17.98
CA ASP A 117 -11.98 9.00 16.88
C ASP A 117 -11.53 8.40 15.55
N THR A 118 -10.48 7.58 15.60
CA THR A 118 -10.01 6.85 14.41
C THR A 118 -11.04 5.84 13.92
N LEU A 119 -11.68 5.09 14.84
CA LEU A 119 -12.70 4.11 14.49
C LEU A 119 -14.01 4.76 13.98
N LYS A 120 -14.34 5.93 14.48
CA LYS A 120 -15.54 6.69 14.09
C LYS A 120 -15.33 7.57 12.85
N PHE A 121 -14.10 7.66 12.33
CA PHE A 121 -13.72 8.58 11.24
C PHE A 121 -14.01 10.07 11.55
N GLU A 122 -14.01 10.47 12.81
CA GLU A 122 -14.32 11.84 13.24
C GLU A 122 -13.10 12.77 13.18
N ASN A 123 -11.89 12.25 12.92
CA ASN A 123 -10.70 13.10 12.81
C ASN A 123 -10.68 13.90 11.49
N THR A 124 -10.14 15.11 11.55
CA THR A 124 -10.09 16.07 10.43
C THR A 124 -9.47 15.51 9.15
N SER A 125 -8.44 14.66 9.25
CA SER A 125 -7.80 14.02 8.11
C SER A 125 -8.71 13.00 7.43
N SER A 126 -9.46 12.20 8.20
CA SER A 126 -10.40 11.21 7.65
C SER A 126 -11.61 11.87 7.01
N LEU A 127 -12.11 12.96 7.61
CA LEU A 127 -13.18 13.79 7.05
C LEU A 127 -12.74 14.45 5.75
N GLY A 128 -11.50 14.97 5.68
CA GLY A 128 -10.92 15.53 4.47
C GLY A 128 -10.94 14.53 3.32
N HIS A 129 -10.41 13.31 3.54
CA HIS A 129 -10.44 12.26 2.52
C HIS A 129 -11.86 11.86 2.10
N LEU A 130 -12.82 11.84 3.03
CA LEU A 130 -14.22 11.53 2.71
C LEU A 130 -14.84 12.58 1.79
N ILE A 131 -14.62 13.86 2.08
CA ILE A 131 -15.11 14.98 1.24
C ILE A 131 -14.49 14.87 -0.15
N GLU A 132 -13.19 14.73 -0.26
CA GLU A 132 -12.46 14.56 -1.52
C GLU A 132 -12.96 13.35 -2.33
N TRP A 133 -13.31 12.25 -1.67
CA TRP A 133 -13.86 11.08 -2.34
C TRP A 133 -15.26 11.35 -2.90
N ILE A 134 -16.12 12.05 -2.12
CA ILE A 134 -17.45 12.44 -2.58
C ILE A 134 -17.34 13.36 -3.81
N GLU A 135 -16.49 14.38 -3.75
CA GLU A 135 -16.24 15.29 -4.87
C GLU A 135 -15.75 14.57 -6.12
N GLY A 136 -14.78 13.66 -5.95
CA GLY A 136 -14.27 12.83 -7.03
C GLY A 136 -15.33 11.95 -7.67
N ILE A 137 -16.17 11.32 -6.86
CA ILE A 137 -17.29 10.48 -7.32
C ILE A 137 -18.31 11.31 -8.08
N LEU A 138 -18.71 12.46 -7.55
CA LEU A 138 -19.65 13.37 -8.22
C LEU A 138 -19.12 13.84 -9.56
N SER A 139 -17.85 14.25 -9.63
CA SER A 139 -17.19 14.64 -10.87
C SER A 139 -17.19 13.52 -11.93
N ILE A 140 -17.00 12.25 -11.53
CA ILE A 140 -17.06 11.12 -12.45
C ILE A 140 -18.47 10.89 -12.98
N PHE A 141 -19.51 11.09 -12.16
CA PHE A 141 -20.89 10.99 -12.62
C PHE A 141 -21.27 12.12 -13.59
N GLU A 142 -20.81 13.35 -13.34
CA GLU A 142 -21.03 14.49 -14.22
C GLU A 142 -20.23 14.37 -15.52
N ASN A 143 -19.03 13.79 -15.46
CA ASN A 143 -18.11 13.64 -16.58
C ASN A 143 -17.65 12.19 -16.74
N PRO A 144 -18.47 11.27 -17.25
CA PRO A 144 -18.15 9.84 -17.32
C PRO A 144 -16.92 9.50 -18.20
N LEU A 145 -16.52 10.38 -19.12
CA LEU A 145 -15.33 10.25 -19.97
C LEU A 145 -14.09 10.92 -19.35
N GLY A 146 -14.24 11.56 -18.20
CA GLY A 146 -13.20 12.32 -17.53
C GLY A 146 -13.10 13.77 -17.97
N ILE A 147 -12.43 14.59 -17.14
CA ILE A 147 -12.25 16.02 -17.37
C ILE A 147 -10.85 16.39 -17.93
N GLY A 148 -10.00 15.40 -18.12
CA GLY A 148 -8.67 15.56 -18.69
C GLY A 148 -7.53 15.24 -17.71
N LEU A 149 -6.35 15.00 -18.30
CA LEU A 149 -5.14 14.68 -17.52
C LEU A 149 -4.72 15.89 -16.66
N ALA A 150 -4.11 15.60 -15.52
CA ALA A 150 -3.63 16.58 -14.54
C ALA A 150 -4.73 17.41 -13.83
N MET A 151 -6.01 17.13 -14.05
CA MET A 151 -7.13 17.84 -13.40
C MET A 151 -7.47 17.29 -12.01
N SER A 152 -6.79 16.26 -11.54
CA SER A 152 -6.98 15.64 -10.24
C SER A 152 -5.65 15.17 -9.66
N GLY A 153 -5.57 15.06 -8.32
CA GLY A 153 -4.38 14.60 -7.61
C GLY A 153 -3.34 15.68 -7.33
N ASN A 154 -2.45 15.45 -6.37
CA ASN A 154 -1.49 16.45 -5.88
C ASN A 154 -0.37 16.85 -6.85
N ALA A 155 -0.08 16.03 -7.86
CA ALA A 155 0.96 16.30 -8.86
C ALA A 155 0.46 17.04 -10.09
N SER A 156 -0.75 17.57 -10.07
CA SER A 156 -1.24 18.36 -11.18
C SER A 156 -0.50 19.70 -11.24
N GLY A 157 0.01 20.07 -12.41
CA GLY A 157 0.53 21.41 -12.66
C GLY A 157 -0.55 22.49 -12.79
N VAL A 158 -1.80 22.16 -12.48
CA VAL A 158 -2.99 23.03 -12.61
C VAL A 158 -3.27 23.71 -11.27
N ASP A 159 -3.84 24.91 -11.32
CA ASP A 159 -4.23 25.66 -10.13
C ASP A 159 -5.12 24.82 -9.21
N GLN A 160 -4.84 24.88 -7.91
CA GLN A 160 -5.59 24.12 -6.90
C GLN A 160 -7.10 24.43 -6.89
N ALA A 161 -7.50 25.63 -7.34
CA ALA A 161 -8.90 26.01 -7.45
C ALA A 161 -9.70 25.21 -8.50
N ILE A 162 -9.03 24.51 -9.42
CA ILE A 162 -9.64 23.73 -10.50
C ILE A 162 -9.56 22.23 -10.24
N LYS A 163 -8.78 21.80 -9.25
CA LYS A 163 -8.63 20.39 -8.90
C LYS A 163 -9.89 19.82 -8.30
N VAL A 164 -10.26 18.63 -8.77
CA VAL A 164 -11.36 17.85 -8.24
C VAL A 164 -10.84 16.53 -7.69
N GLY A 165 -11.38 16.09 -6.56
CA GLY A 165 -10.96 14.87 -5.89
C GLY A 165 -9.59 15.00 -5.23
N GLY A 166 -9.31 14.09 -4.34
CA GLY A 166 -8.13 14.15 -3.49
C GLY A 166 -7.02 13.20 -3.90
N GLU A 167 -6.51 12.48 -2.91
CA GLU A 167 -5.33 11.64 -3.05
C GLU A 167 -5.65 10.18 -3.43
N ASN A 168 -6.94 9.80 -3.59
CA ASN A 168 -7.33 8.44 -3.96
C ASN A 168 -6.97 8.13 -5.42
N GLN A 169 -6.04 7.22 -5.65
CA GLN A 169 -5.53 6.87 -6.98
C GLN A 169 -6.61 6.40 -7.95
N PHE A 170 -7.61 5.65 -7.47
CA PHE A 170 -8.71 5.17 -8.31
C PHE A 170 -9.60 6.33 -8.78
N LEU A 171 -9.90 7.25 -7.86
CA LEU A 171 -10.69 8.43 -8.17
C LEU A 171 -9.93 9.40 -9.09
N ILE A 172 -8.62 9.55 -8.89
CA ILE A 172 -7.78 10.35 -9.77
C ILE A 172 -7.88 9.85 -11.22
N PHE A 173 -7.75 8.55 -11.43
CA PHE A 173 -7.91 7.98 -12.77
C PHE A 173 -9.33 8.18 -13.30
N GLY A 174 -10.36 7.99 -12.45
CA GLY A 174 -11.74 8.19 -12.82
C GLY A 174 -12.06 9.63 -13.21
N VAL A 175 -11.60 10.60 -12.44
CA VAL A 175 -11.78 12.03 -12.73
C VAL A 175 -11.05 12.45 -14.01
N GLN A 176 -9.82 11.96 -14.19
CA GLN A 176 -9.00 12.36 -15.35
C GLN A 176 -9.42 11.67 -16.65
N MET A 177 -9.71 10.37 -16.62
CA MET A 177 -9.88 9.52 -17.80
C MET A 177 -11.23 8.80 -17.86
N GLY A 178 -12.14 9.11 -16.93
CA GLY A 178 -13.48 8.55 -16.87
C GLY A 178 -13.58 7.20 -16.16
N PHE A 179 -14.81 6.75 -16.01
CA PHE A 179 -15.17 5.55 -15.24
C PHE A 179 -14.47 4.27 -15.73
N LEU A 180 -14.27 4.13 -17.03
CA LEU A 180 -13.61 2.96 -17.61
C LEU A 180 -12.18 2.77 -17.08
N SER A 181 -11.47 3.85 -16.79
CA SER A 181 -10.11 3.81 -16.28
C SER A 181 -10.03 3.16 -14.89
N ILE A 182 -11.02 3.37 -14.03
CA ILE A 182 -11.13 2.73 -12.70
C ILE A 182 -11.23 1.22 -12.86
N ILE A 183 -12.12 0.78 -13.77
CA ILE A 183 -12.31 -0.65 -14.03
C ILE A 183 -11.02 -1.26 -14.56
N LEU A 184 -10.41 -0.66 -15.56
CA LEU A 184 -9.18 -1.17 -16.18
C LEU A 184 -8.02 -1.23 -15.16
N TYR A 185 -7.83 -0.19 -14.36
CA TYR A 185 -6.78 -0.16 -13.35
C TYR A 185 -7.01 -1.23 -12.28
N THR A 186 -8.24 -1.37 -11.79
CA THR A 186 -8.61 -2.42 -10.82
C THR A 186 -8.37 -3.82 -11.39
N LEU A 187 -8.73 -4.06 -12.65
CA LEU A 187 -8.48 -5.34 -13.32
C LEU A 187 -6.98 -5.62 -13.47
N ILE A 188 -6.18 -4.62 -13.84
CA ILE A 188 -4.72 -4.76 -13.93
C ILE A 188 -4.14 -5.18 -12.58
N LEU A 189 -4.49 -4.50 -11.49
CA LEU A 189 -4.03 -4.84 -10.14
C LEU A 189 -4.48 -6.26 -9.74
N PHE A 190 -5.73 -6.61 -10.01
CA PHE A 190 -6.26 -7.95 -9.74
C PHE A 190 -5.49 -9.03 -10.51
N PHE A 191 -5.22 -8.82 -11.79
CA PHE A 191 -4.46 -9.77 -12.59
C PHE A 191 -3.01 -9.89 -12.12
N ILE A 192 -2.34 -8.80 -11.78
CA ILE A 192 -0.97 -8.84 -11.26
C ILE A 192 -0.92 -9.65 -9.96
N ILE A 193 -1.79 -9.36 -9.00
CA ILE A 193 -1.82 -10.07 -7.72
C ILE A 193 -2.10 -11.56 -7.92
N THR A 194 -3.14 -11.90 -8.69
CA THR A 194 -3.53 -13.30 -8.91
C THR A 194 -2.50 -14.09 -9.72
N ARG A 195 -1.86 -13.47 -10.72
CA ARG A 195 -0.81 -14.12 -11.52
C ARG A 195 0.47 -14.30 -10.72
N SER A 196 0.88 -13.28 -9.95
CA SER A 196 2.01 -13.39 -9.01
C SER A 196 1.79 -14.53 -8.01
N TYR A 197 0.60 -14.65 -7.44
CA TYR A 197 0.24 -15.76 -6.57
C TYR A 197 0.37 -17.13 -7.27
N LYS A 198 -0.13 -17.27 -8.51
CA LYS A 198 -0.02 -18.51 -9.28
C LYS A 198 1.43 -18.88 -9.61
N VAL A 199 2.25 -17.89 -9.95
CA VAL A 199 3.69 -18.07 -10.20
C VAL A 199 4.41 -18.46 -8.91
N TYR A 200 4.08 -17.84 -7.78
CA TYR A 200 4.61 -18.20 -6.45
C TYR A 200 4.38 -19.66 -6.11
N LEU A 201 3.17 -20.19 -6.38
CA LEU A 201 2.83 -21.59 -6.06
C LEU A 201 3.55 -22.62 -6.91
N LYS A 202 3.97 -22.27 -8.13
CA LYS A 202 4.52 -23.20 -9.11
C LYS A 202 6.03 -23.16 -9.25
N ASN A 203 6.67 -22.08 -8.82
CA ASN A 203 8.09 -21.88 -9.04
C ASN A 203 8.90 -22.12 -7.78
N LEU A 204 10.21 -22.28 -7.97
CA LEU A 204 11.21 -22.43 -6.93
C LEU A 204 12.23 -21.29 -7.04
N ASN A 205 13.04 -21.14 -5.98
CA ASN A 205 14.17 -20.21 -5.93
C ASN A 205 13.77 -18.72 -6.17
N PHE A 206 14.57 -18.02 -6.97
CA PHE A 206 14.48 -16.60 -7.21
C PHE A 206 13.13 -16.14 -7.80
N VAL A 207 12.54 -16.92 -8.71
CA VAL A 207 11.23 -16.59 -9.29
C VAL A 207 10.13 -16.63 -8.24
N LYS A 208 10.19 -17.58 -7.32
CA LYS A 208 9.27 -17.70 -6.19
C LYS A 208 9.39 -16.49 -5.26
N GLU A 209 10.62 -16.07 -4.96
CA GLU A 209 10.89 -14.91 -4.14
C GLU A 209 10.30 -13.63 -4.74
N ILE A 210 10.63 -13.32 -6.01
CA ILE A 210 10.07 -12.13 -6.68
C ILE A 210 8.54 -12.20 -6.73
N SER A 211 7.98 -13.36 -7.01
CA SER A 211 6.51 -13.54 -7.06
C SER A 211 5.85 -13.25 -5.73
N PHE A 212 6.46 -13.69 -4.63
CA PHE A 212 5.99 -13.37 -3.28
C PHE A 212 6.05 -11.86 -3.02
N ILE A 213 7.20 -11.24 -3.33
CA ILE A 213 7.41 -9.82 -3.11
C ILE A 213 6.37 -9.00 -3.89
N VAL A 214 6.17 -9.27 -5.19
CA VAL A 214 5.19 -8.55 -6.01
C VAL A 214 3.77 -8.75 -5.50
N CYS A 215 3.40 -9.98 -5.17
CA CYS A 215 2.07 -10.30 -4.66
C CYS A 215 1.76 -9.55 -3.37
N CYS A 216 2.65 -9.64 -2.38
CA CYS A 216 2.48 -9.00 -1.08
C CYS A 216 2.53 -7.47 -1.19
N THR A 217 3.48 -6.92 -1.96
CA THR A 217 3.62 -5.47 -2.11
C THR A 217 2.43 -4.85 -2.82
N LYS A 218 1.98 -5.41 -3.95
CA LYS A 218 0.80 -4.88 -4.67
C LYS A 218 -0.48 -5.01 -3.84
N LEU A 219 -0.62 -6.08 -3.05
CA LEU A 219 -1.73 -6.22 -2.12
C LEU A 219 -1.68 -5.20 -0.98
N GLY A 220 -0.50 -4.97 -0.40
CA GLY A 220 -0.31 -3.96 0.63
C GLY A 220 -0.54 -2.54 0.12
N LEU A 221 -0.10 -2.24 -1.12
CA LEU A 221 -0.29 -0.93 -1.74
C LEU A 221 -1.77 -0.57 -1.99
N LEU A 222 -2.70 -1.53 -2.01
CA LEU A 222 -4.12 -1.22 -2.19
C LEU A 222 -4.63 -0.18 -1.17
N LEU A 223 -4.15 -0.22 0.08
CA LEU A 223 -4.52 0.76 1.10
C LEU A 223 -3.94 2.15 0.84
N PRO A 224 -2.61 2.31 0.65
CA PRO A 224 -2.06 3.60 0.24
C PRO A 224 -2.69 4.18 -1.04
N LEU A 225 -3.08 3.33 -2.00
CA LEU A 225 -3.77 3.79 -3.21
C LEU A 225 -5.18 4.36 -2.95
N LEU A 226 -5.84 3.97 -1.86
CA LEU A 226 -7.13 4.55 -1.45
C LEU A 226 -6.99 5.89 -0.73
N THR A 227 -5.85 6.14 -0.08
CA THR A 227 -5.66 7.29 0.80
C THR A 227 -4.51 8.22 0.37
N ALA A 228 -3.80 7.85 -0.68
CA ALA A 228 -2.66 8.60 -1.22
C ALA A 228 -2.41 8.26 -2.69
N ASN A 229 -1.67 9.13 -3.34
CA ASN A 229 -1.20 9.00 -4.73
C ASN A 229 0.03 8.09 -4.84
N ALA A 230 0.00 6.88 -4.28
CA ALA A 230 1.19 6.04 -4.16
C ALA A 230 1.86 5.71 -5.52
N GLU A 231 1.12 5.67 -6.62
CA GLU A 231 1.68 5.43 -7.96
C GLU A 231 2.41 6.66 -8.56
N LEU A 232 2.26 7.84 -7.98
CA LEU A 232 3.04 9.02 -8.37
C LEU A 232 4.51 8.92 -7.94
N TYR A 233 4.77 8.22 -6.87
CA TYR A 233 6.12 8.07 -6.37
C TYR A 233 6.94 7.17 -7.28
N LEU A 234 7.92 7.77 -7.95
CA LEU A 234 8.72 7.10 -8.98
C LEU A 234 9.34 5.80 -8.47
N PHE A 235 9.86 5.81 -7.24
CA PHE A 235 10.48 4.62 -6.69
C PHE A 235 9.46 3.49 -6.45
N VAL A 236 8.24 3.82 -6.01
CA VAL A 236 7.17 2.84 -5.79
C VAL A 236 6.68 2.28 -7.12
N SER A 237 6.33 3.15 -8.06
CA SER A 237 5.76 2.74 -9.35
C SER A 237 6.78 1.99 -10.19
N LEU A 238 7.96 2.56 -10.44
CA LEU A 238 8.99 1.97 -11.31
C LEU A 238 9.38 0.57 -10.83
N THR A 239 9.73 0.42 -9.55
CA THR A 239 10.19 -0.86 -9.00
C THR A 239 9.09 -1.91 -8.99
N THR A 240 7.88 -1.56 -8.55
CA THR A 240 6.79 -2.53 -8.44
C THR A 240 6.24 -2.95 -9.80
N TRP A 241 6.17 -2.04 -10.79
CA TRP A 241 5.74 -2.37 -12.15
C TRP A 241 6.79 -3.13 -12.94
N PHE A 242 8.08 -2.82 -12.75
CA PHE A 242 9.16 -3.60 -13.35
C PHE A 242 9.10 -5.08 -12.93
N PHE A 243 8.98 -5.35 -11.64
CA PHE A 243 8.85 -6.72 -11.14
C PHE A 243 7.53 -7.36 -11.55
N ALA A 244 6.43 -6.60 -11.63
CA ALA A 244 5.16 -7.11 -12.14
C ALA A 244 5.27 -7.56 -13.60
N GLY A 245 5.95 -6.78 -14.45
CA GLY A 245 6.24 -7.17 -15.85
C GLY A 245 7.08 -8.45 -15.95
N TYR A 246 8.10 -8.60 -15.10
CA TYR A 246 8.88 -9.83 -15.03
C TYR A 246 7.99 -11.05 -14.69
N ILE A 247 7.10 -10.92 -13.71
CA ILE A 247 6.19 -12.01 -13.31
C ILE A 247 5.19 -12.34 -14.41
N GLU A 248 4.71 -11.36 -15.15
CA GLU A 248 3.81 -11.58 -16.28
C GLU A 248 4.47 -12.42 -17.39
N SER A 249 5.74 -12.15 -17.69
CA SER A 249 6.54 -12.97 -18.62
C SER A 249 6.61 -14.42 -18.13
N ARG A 250 6.93 -14.64 -16.86
CA ARG A 250 7.01 -15.99 -16.27
C ARG A 250 5.66 -16.72 -16.22
N TYR A 251 4.60 -15.98 -15.93
CA TYR A 251 3.24 -16.55 -15.97
C TYR A 251 2.86 -17.05 -17.38
N THR A 252 3.24 -16.29 -18.38
CA THR A 252 2.99 -16.63 -19.79
C THR A 252 3.75 -17.90 -20.19
N GLU A 253 5.02 -18.02 -19.81
CA GLU A 253 5.83 -19.24 -20.02
C GLU A 253 5.15 -20.49 -19.42
N LEU A 254 4.73 -20.41 -18.14
CA LEU A 254 4.03 -21.51 -17.46
C LEU A 254 2.74 -21.92 -18.17
N LYS A 255 2.03 -20.98 -18.77
CA LYS A 255 0.82 -21.26 -19.54
C LYS A 255 1.14 -22.01 -20.83
N PHE A 256 2.22 -21.63 -21.53
CA PHE A 256 2.65 -22.32 -22.76
C PHE A 256 3.14 -23.74 -22.48
N GLU A 257 3.91 -23.96 -21.42
CA GLU A 257 4.38 -25.30 -21.02
C GLU A 257 3.21 -26.23 -20.71
N LYS A 258 2.22 -25.73 -19.96
CA LYS A 258 1.00 -26.51 -19.67
C LYS A 258 0.24 -26.91 -20.93
N ASN A 259 0.15 -26.04 -21.92
CA ASN A 259 -0.54 -26.34 -23.17
C ASN A 259 0.23 -27.40 -24.01
N LYS A 260 1.57 -27.34 -24.03
CA LYS A 260 2.41 -28.36 -24.72
C LYS A 260 2.32 -29.74 -24.08
N SER A 261 2.05 -29.84 -22.78
CA SER A 261 1.88 -31.15 -22.11
C SER A 261 0.52 -31.77 -22.31
N LEU A 262 -0.40 -31.09 -22.97
CA LEU A 262 -1.75 -31.61 -23.29
C LEU A 262 -1.86 -32.17 -24.73
N TYR A 263 -0.79 -32.05 -25.51
CA TYR A 263 -0.61 -32.62 -26.85
C TYR A 263 0.55 -33.63 -26.84
#